data_7043c99a3ebefb4092258ca480738ed1
#
_entry.id   7043c99a3ebefb4092258ca480738ed1
#
_cell.length_a   1.000
_cell.length_b   1.000
_cell.length_c   1.000
_cell.angle_alpha   90.00
_cell.angle_beta   90.00
_cell.angle_gamma   90.00
#
_symmetry.space_group_name_H-M   'P 1'
#
loop_
_entity.id
_entity.type
_entity.pdbx_description
1 polymer ?
#
loop_
_entity_poly.entity_id
_entity_poly.type
_entity_poly.pdbx_seq_one_letter_code
_entity_poly.pdbx_strand_id
1 'polypeptide(L)'
;MLTNYNIANNGLLAGDFKQKTAYDKLCCCVPLFHCFGVVLASMNVLTHGCTQVMVEKFDPLVVLASIHKERCTALYGVPTMFIAELNHPMFSMFDLTSLRTGIMAGSLCPVELMKQVEEKMFMRVTSVYGLTEASPGMTHSRIDDPAEVRYNTVGRDYEFTEVRVIDPETGEECPVGVQGEMCNRGYNTMKGYYNNPAATAEVIDKDGFLHSGDLGVKDEHGNYRITGRIKDMIIRGGENIYPRELEEFLYHLKGVKDVQVAAVPSKKYGEEVGAFIILHEGVTMTEDIVKDFCRGKIARHKIPKYIFFVDTYPMTGSGKIQKFKLKDLGLKLLADQGITPV
;
A
#
# COMPACT_ATOMS: atom_id res chain seq x y z
N MET A 1 -11.90 17.68 4.35
CA MET A 1 -13.39 17.75 4.14
C MET A 1 -13.71 17.15 2.79
N LEU A 2 -14.46 16.06 2.77
CA LEU A 2 -14.97 15.42 1.57
C LEU A 2 -16.46 15.74 1.41
N THR A 3 -16.92 15.90 0.20
CA THR A 3 -18.34 16.07 -0.12
C THR A 3 -19.01 14.73 -0.40
N ASN A 4 -20.33 14.67 -0.33
CA ASN A 4 -21.07 13.49 -0.79
C ASN A 4 -20.79 13.19 -2.28
N TYR A 5 -20.55 14.22 -3.08
CA TYR A 5 -20.20 14.09 -4.49
C TYR A 5 -18.85 13.37 -4.68
N ASN A 6 -17.84 13.74 -3.89
CA ASN A 6 -16.53 13.06 -3.91
C ASN A 6 -16.68 11.56 -3.60
N ILE A 7 -17.28 11.23 -2.43
CA ILE A 7 -17.31 9.85 -1.92
C ILE A 7 -18.25 8.94 -2.72
N ALA A 8 -19.41 9.46 -3.18
CA ALA A 8 -20.36 8.66 -3.94
C ALA A 8 -19.79 8.27 -5.31
N ASN A 9 -19.21 9.23 -6.05
CA ASN A 9 -18.60 8.95 -7.36
C ASN A 9 -17.34 8.07 -7.24
N ASN A 10 -16.51 8.28 -6.22
CA ASN A 10 -15.33 7.42 -6.03
C ASN A 10 -15.73 5.97 -5.70
N GLY A 11 -16.78 5.78 -4.89
CA GLY A 11 -17.35 4.46 -4.61
C GLY A 11 -17.97 3.81 -5.86
N LEU A 12 -18.69 4.57 -6.67
CA LEU A 12 -19.28 4.10 -7.93
C LEU A 12 -18.18 3.59 -8.88
N LEU A 13 -17.24 4.46 -9.28
CA LEU A 13 -16.20 4.08 -10.22
C LEU A 13 -15.31 2.95 -9.72
N ALA A 14 -15.03 2.91 -8.40
CA ALA A 14 -14.31 1.77 -7.82
C ALA A 14 -15.07 0.44 -8.01
N GLY A 15 -16.38 0.45 -8.08
CA GLY A 15 -17.18 -0.74 -8.38
C GLY A 15 -17.16 -1.11 -9.85
N ASP A 16 -17.31 -0.13 -10.72
CA ASP A 16 -17.26 -0.31 -12.17
C ASP A 16 -15.95 -0.97 -12.59
N PHE A 17 -14.80 -0.53 -12.04
CA PHE A 17 -13.49 -1.14 -12.35
C PHE A 17 -13.37 -2.61 -11.95
N LYS A 18 -14.22 -3.10 -11.06
CA LYS A 18 -14.33 -4.51 -10.66
C LYS A 18 -15.53 -5.22 -11.26
N GLN A 19 -16.25 -4.53 -12.16
CA GLN A 19 -17.47 -5.05 -12.80
C GLN A 19 -18.45 -5.59 -11.74
N LYS A 20 -18.72 -4.76 -10.72
CA LYS A 20 -19.66 -5.09 -9.65
C LYS A 20 -21.10 -5.12 -10.18
N THR A 21 -21.89 -6.03 -9.65
CA THR A 21 -23.31 -6.18 -9.95
C THR A 21 -24.11 -6.37 -8.66
N ALA A 22 -25.42 -6.25 -8.74
CA ALA A 22 -26.32 -6.47 -7.59
C ALA A 22 -26.26 -7.90 -7.00
N TYR A 23 -25.68 -8.85 -7.74
CA TYR A 23 -25.49 -10.23 -7.25
C TYR A 23 -24.23 -10.41 -6.41
N ASP A 24 -23.35 -9.40 -6.38
CA ASP A 24 -22.12 -9.49 -5.63
C ASP A 24 -22.34 -9.35 -4.12
N LYS A 25 -21.53 -10.08 -3.36
CA LYS A 25 -21.46 -10.00 -1.91
C LYS A 25 -20.06 -9.65 -1.49
N LEU A 26 -19.88 -8.49 -0.87
CA LEU A 26 -18.59 -8.03 -0.37
C LEU A 26 -18.41 -8.43 1.10
N CYS A 27 -17.41 -9.25 1.40
CA CYS A 27 -16.92 -9.41 2.76
C CYS A 27 -16.12 -8.15 3.14
N CYS A 28 -16.65 -7.37 4.08
CA CYS A 28 -16.06 -6.11 4.54
C CYS A 28 -15.45 -6.29 5.92
N CYS A 29 -14.15 -6.45 5.99
CA CYS A 29 -13.36 -6.55 7.21
C CYS A 29 -12.48 -5.31 7.46
N VAL A 30 -12.52 -4.33 6.54
CA VAL A 30 -11.79 -3.07 6.68
C VAL A 30 -12.59 -2.07 7.50
N PRO A 31 -11.93 -1.25 8.36
CA PRO A 31 -12.63 -0.34 9.27
C PRO A 31 -13.47 0.73 8.54
N LEU A 32 -14.73 0.94 8.97
CA LEU A 32 -15.63 1.96 8.40
C LEU A 32 -15.26 3.41 8.75
N PHE A 33 -14.45 3.62 9.79
CA PHE A 33 -13.93 4.95 10.10
C PHE A 33 -12.80 5.40 9.14
N HIS A 34 -12.34 4.51 8.27
CA HIS A 34 -11.36 4.78 7.23
C HIS A 34 -12.04 4.82 5.87
N CYS A 35 -11.58 5.69 4.96
CA CYS A 35 -12.13 5.84 3.62
C CYS A 35 -12.10 4.53 2.79
N PHE A 36 -11.19 3.61 3.06
CA PHE A 36 -11.22 2.28 2.47
C PHE A 36 -12.53 1.54 2.78
N GLY A 37 -12.96 1.56 4.05
CA GLY A 37 -14.20 0.93 4.47
C GLY A 37 -15.45 1.72 4.06
N VAL A 38 -15.51 3.02 4.35
CA VAL A 38 -16.74 3.79 4.07
C VAL A 38 -16.94 4.08 2.58
N VAL A 39 -15.88 4.35 1.82
CA VAL A 39 -16.00 4.72 0.40
C VAL A 39 -15.80 3.51 -0.51
N LEU A 40 -14.61 2.90 -0.51
CA LEU A 40 -14.31 1.81 -1.44
C LEU A 40 -15.12 0.55 -1.15
N ALA A 41 -15.57 0.32 0.10
CA ALA A 41 -16.45 -0.79 0.43
C ALA A 41 -17.92 -0.36 0.46
N SER A 42 -18.37 0.45 1.44
CA SER A 42 -19.81 0.70 1.64
C SER A 42 -20.45 1.52 0.54
N MET A 43 -19.84 2.63 0.08
CA MET A 43 -20.41 3.39 -1.04
C MET A 43 -20.41 2.57 -2.34
N ASN A 44 -19.39 1.77 -2.57
CA ASN A 44 -19.35 0.84 -3.68
C ASN A 44 -20.49 -0.17 -3.67
N VAL A 45 -20.79 -0.74 -2.50
CA VAL A 45 -21.93 -1.67 -2.32
C VAL A 45 -23.26 -0.96 -2.58
N LEU A 46 -23.45 0.24 -2.02
CA LEU A 46 -24.67 1.02 -2.18
C LEU A 46 -24.94 1.41 -3.63
N THR A 47 -23.91 1.89 -4.34
CA THR A 47 -24.04 2.36 -5.73
C THR A 47 -24.34 1.23 -6.73
N HIS A 48 -23.98 -0.02 -6.41
CA HIS A 48 -24.19 -1.20 -7.26
C HIS A 48 -25.31 -2.12 -6.78
N GLY A 49 -25.97 -1.78 -5.67
CA GLY A 49 -27.02 -2.63 -5.08
C GLY A 49 -26.52 -3.97 -4.58
N CYS A 50 -25.22 -4.07 -4.24
CA CYS A 50 -24.59 -5.29 -3.74
C CYS A 50 -24.99 -5.59 -2.30
N THR A 51 -24.69 -6.81 -1.84
CA THR A 51 -24.77 -7.17 -0.41
C THR A 51 -23.44 -6.89 0.28
N GLN A 52 -23.49 -6.30 1.48
CA GLN A 52 -22.31 -6.15 2.34
C GLN A 52 -22.40 -7.10 3.53
N VAL A 53 -21.45 -8.03 3.61
CA VAL A 53 -21.26 -8.93 4.75
C VAL A 53 -20.26 -8.29 5.69
N MET A 54 -20.72 -7.82 6.85
CA MET A 54 -19.90 -7.05 7.79
C MET A 54 -19.16 -7.97 8.75
N VAL A 55 -17.86 -7.78 8.86
CA VAL A 55 -17.01 -8.35 9.92
C VAL A 55 -16.66 -7.22 10.89
N GLU A 56 -17.18 -7.28 12.11
CA GLU A 56 -17.09 -6.20 13.10
C GLU A 56 -15.64 -5.81 13.41
N LYS A 57 -14.79 -6.82 13.56
CA LYS A 57 -13.36 -6.67 13.80
C LYS A 57 -12.61 -7.69 12.97
N PHE A 58 -11.54 -7.27 12.32
CA PHE A 58 -10.71 -8.20 11.56
C PHE A 58 -10.21 -9.35 12.44
N ASP A 59 -10.57 -10.55 12.03
CA ASP A 59 -10.06 -11.81 12.51
C ASP A 59 -10.02 -12.75 11.28
N PRO A 60 -8.87 -13.35 10.94
CA PRO A 60 -8.73 -14.13 9.71
C PRO A 60 -9.67 -15.33 9.67
N LEU A 61 -9.94 -15.97 10.81
CA LEU A 61 -10.88 -17.09 10.90
C LEU A 61 -12.31 -16.65 10.61
N VAL A 62 -12.73 -15.52 11.19
CA VAL A 62 -14.07 -14.98 11.00
C VAL A 62 -14.27 -14.54 9.55
N VAL A 63 -13.25 -13.93 8.92
CA VAL A 63 -13.30 -13.54 7.49
C VAL A 63 -13.46 -14.77 6.60
N LEU A 64 -12.60 -15.79 6.76
CA LEU A 64 -12.66 -17.04 5.98
C LEU A 64 -14.00 -17.75 6.15
N ALA A 65 -14.50 -17.85 7.39
CA ALA A 65 -15.81 -18.45 7.69
C ALA A 65 -16.97 -17.66 7.07
N SER A 66 -16.90 -16.33 7.10
CA SER A 66 -17.92 -15.46 6.49
C SER A 66 -17.96 -15.63 4.97
N ILE A 67 -16.81 -15.66 4.30
CA ILE A 67 -16.72 -15.91 2.85
C ILE A 67 -17.34 -17.25 2.50
N HIS A 68 -16.96 -18.31 3.19
CA HIS A 68 -17.47 -19.67 2.99
C HIS A 68 -18.99 -19.75 3.18
N LYS A 69 -19.48 -19.26 4.34
CA LYS A 69 -20.89 -19.36 4.73
C LYS A 69 -21.80 -18.52 3.85
N GLU A 70 -21.43 -17.26 3.64
CA GLU A 70 -22.28 -16.29 2.92
C GLU A 70 -22.04 -16.34 1.40
N ARG A 71 -21.06 -17.13 0.93
CA ARG A 71 -20.67 -17.21 -0.49
C ARG A 71 -20.28 -15.83 -1.01
N CYS A 72 -19.42 -15.14 -0.29
CA CYS A 72 -18.97 -13.81 -0.71
C CYS A 72 -18.21 -13.89 -2.04
N THR A 73 -18.44 -12.90 -2.91
CA THR A 73 -17.82 -12.82 -4.25
C THR A 73 -16.65 -11.85 -4.30
N ALA A 74 -16.49 -11.06 -3.24
CA ALA A 74 -15.42 -10.08 -3.13
C ALA A 74 -14.89 -9.96 -1.69
N LEU A 75 -13.60 -9.66 -1.59
CA LEU A 75 -12.90 -9.37 -0.34
C LEU A 75 -11.99 -8.16 -0.52
N TYR A 76 -12.00 -7.23 0.46
CA TYR A 76 -11.12 -6.07 0.49
C TYR A 76 -10.26 -6.11 1.75
N GLY A 77 -8.97 -5.84 1.58
CA GLY A 77 -8.05 -5.86 2.71
C GLY A 77 -6.74 -5.13 2.43
N VAL A 78 -5.99 -4.92 3.50
CA VAL A 78 -4.57 -4.52 3.41
C VAL A 78 -3.70 -5.78 3.31
N PRO A 79 -2.46 -5.71 2.79
CA PRO A 79 -1.60 -6.89 2.62
C PRO A 79 -1.48 -7.77 3.86
N THR A 80 -1.34 -7.17 5.04
CA THR A 80 -1.22 -7.90 6.31
C THR A 80 -2.44 -8.76 6.65
N MET A 81 -3.65 -8.36 6.21
CA MET A 81 -4.87 -9.14 6.37
C MET A 81 -4.82 -10.40 5.50
N PHE A 82 -4.48 -10.26 4.22
CA PHE A 82 -4.33 -11.40 3.30
C PHE A 82 -3.23 -12.37 3.76
N ILE A 83 -2.11 -11.85 4.28
CA ILE A 83 -1.05 -12.69 4.86
C ILE A 83 -1.59 -13.50 6.04
N ALA A 84 -2.37 -12.89 6.92
CA ALA A 84 -2.95 -13.57 8.08
C ALA A 84 -3.97 -14.64 7.66
N GLU A 85 -4.80 -14.36 6.66
CA GLU A 85 -5.79 -15.29 6.11
C GLU A 85 -5.11 -16.50 5.46
N LEU A 86 -4.14 -16.26 4.55
CA LEU A 86 -3.42 -17.32 3.83
C LEU A 86 -2.60 -18.24 4.75
N ASN A 87 -2.09 -17.70 5.86
CA ASN A 87 -1.30 -18.48 6.84
C ASN A 87 -2.15 -19.02 7.99
N HIS A 88 -3.47 -18.88 7.97
CA HIS A 88 -4.32 -19.40 9.03
C HIS A 88 -4.33 -20.93 9.02
N PRO A 89 -4.11 -21.64 10.16
CA PRO A 89 -4.05 -23.09 10.20
C PRO A 89 -5.28 -23.80 9.61
N MET A 90 -6.45 -23.17 9.70
CA MET A 90 -7.71 -23.72 9.17
C MET A 90 -8.04 -23.22 7.75
N PHE A 91 -7.12 -22.55 7.06
CA PHE A 91 -7.39 -21.97 5.73
C PHE A 91 -8.01 -22.98 4.75
N SER A 92 -7.44 -24.19 4.69
CA SER A 92 -7.89 -25.25 3.78
C SER A 92 -9.27 -25.84 4.11
N MET A 93 -9.86 -25.48 5.24
CA MET A 93 -11.20 -25.95 5.63
C MET A 93 -12.32 -25.13 5.01
N PHE A 94 -12.02 -23.98 4.41
CA PHE A 94 -13.00 -23.07 3.85
C PHE A 94 -13.06 -23.13 2.33
N ASP A 95 -14.26 -23.20 1.79
CA ASP A 95 -14.49 -23.04 0.34
C ASP A 95 -14.55 -21.58 -0.03
N LEU A 96 -13.52 -21.09 -0.71
CA LEU A 96 -13.37 -19.71 -1.17
C LEU A 96 -13.68 -19.53 -2.66
N THR A 97 -14.14 -20.57 -3.35
CA THR A 97 -14.38 -20.58 -4.81
C THR A 97 -15.47 -19.62 -5.28
N SER A 98 -16.24 -19.02 -4.35
CA SER A 98 -17.20 -17.97 -4.67
C SER A 98 -16.54 -16.62 -4.93
N LEU A 99 -15.31 -16.40 -4.43
CA LEU A 99 -14.58 -15.16 -4.67
C LEU A 99 -14.24 -15.02 -6.16
N ARG A 100 -14.38 -13.81 -6.69
CA ARG A 100 -14.00 -13.47 -8.06
C ARG A 100 -13.15 -12.21 -8.16
N THR A 101 -13.31 -11.28 -7.22
CA THR A 101 -12.63 -9.97 -7.24
C THR A 101 -12.33 -9.46 -5.85
N GLY A 102 -11.40 -8.53 -5.76
CA GLY A 102 -11.08 -7.86 -4.50
C GLY A 102 -10.14 -6.68 -4.67
N ILE A 103 -9.91 -5.99 -3.55
CA ILE A 103 -8.94 -4.89 -3.48
C ILE A 103 -7.89 -5.25 -2.45
N MET A 104 -6.63 -5.13 -2.85
CA MET A 104 -5.49 -5.05 -1.95
C MET A 104 -4.93 -3.65 -2.04
N ALA A 105 -4.95 -2.89 -0.94
CA ALA A 105 -4.55 -1.49 -0.93
C ALA A 105 -4.12 -1.02 0.46
N GLY A 106 -3.74 0.27 0.55
CA GLY A 106 -3.42 0.93 1.82
C GLY A 106 -1.95 0.87 2.23
N SER A 107 -1.17 0.02 1.60
CA SER A 107 0.29 -0.05 1.67
C SER A 107 0.84 -0.69 0.41
N LEU A 108 2.15 -0.93 0.35
CA LEU A 108 2.75 -1.72 -0.71
C LEU A 108 2.06 -3.10 -0.80
N CYS A 109 1.62 -3.47 -2.01
CA CYS A 109 1.04 -4.77 -2.30
C CYS A 109 2.12 -5.65 -2.96
N PRO A 110 2.73 -6.59 -2.22
CA PRO A 110 3.79 -7.42 -2.77
C PRO A 110 3.26 -8.31 -3.90
N VAL A 111 3.98 -8.36 -5.01
CA VAL A 111 3.60 -9.15 -6.21
C VAL A 111 3.35 -10.61 -5.86
N GLU A 112 4.23 -11.22 -5.07
CA GLU A 112 4.08 -12.63 -4.66
C GLU A 112 2.86 -12.87 -3.79
N LEU A 113 2.47 -11.91 -2.95
CA LEU A 113 1.25 -12.00 -2.17
C LEU A 113 0.02 -11.93 -3.07
N MET A 114 0.00 -11.03 -4.04
CA MET A 114 -1.11 -10.92 -4.99
C MET A 114 -1.29 -12.21 -5.80
N LYS A 115 -0.20 -12.81 -6.27
CA LYS A 115 -0.21 -14.13 -6.94
C LYS A 115 -0.79 -15.22 -6.05
N GLN A 116 -0.33 -15.30 -4.79
CA GLN A 116 -0.85 -16.29 -3.83
C GLN A 116 -2.35 -16.10 -3.55
N VAL A 117 -2.82 -14.87 -3.47
CA VAL A 117 -4.26 -14.58 -3.31
C VAL A 117 -5.04 -15.07 -4.53
N GLU A 118 -4.59 -14.81 -5.75
CA GLU A 118 -5.26 -15.30 -6.95
C GLU A 118 -5.28 -16.82 -7.03
N GLU A 119 -4.15 -17.45 -6.74
CA GLU A 119 -4.00 -18.90 -6.83
C GLU A 119 -4.81 -19.64 -5.75
N LYS A 120 -4.72 -19.19 -4.48
CA LYS A 120 -5.27 -19.93 -3.34
C LYS A 120 -6.67 -19.47 -2.93
N MET A 121 -7.03 -18.22 -3.20
CA MET A 121 -8.35 -17.66 -2.88
C MET A 121 -9.26 -17.51 -4.10
N PHE A 122 -8.80 -17.89 -5.30
CA PHE A 122 -9.54 -17.86 -6.57
C PHE A 122 -10.07 -16.47 -6.96
N MET A 123 -9.41 -15.42 -6.53
CA MET A 123 -9.87 -14.05 -6.61
C MET A 123 -8.92 -13.19 -7.44
N ARG A 124 -9.39 -12.60 -8.55
CA ARG A 124 -8.61 -11.55 -9.22
C ARG A 124 -8.53 -10.32 -8.32
N VAL A 125 -7.34 -10.06 -7.82
CA VAL A 125 -7.10 -8.92 -6.94
C VAL A 125 -6.68 -7.70 -7.74
N THR A 126 -7.25 -6.53 -7.40
CA THR A 126 -6.90 -5.24 -7.98
C THR A 126 -6.20 -4.37 -6.96
N SER A 127 -5.36 -3.47 -7.43
CA SER A 127 -4.67 -2.49 -6.60
C SER A 127 -5.30 -1.11 -6.75
N VAL A 128 -5.47 -0.40 -5.63
CA VAL A 128 -5.95 0.99 -5.59
C VAL A 128 -4.90 1.83 -4.90
N TYR A 129 -4.49 2.91 -5.54
CA TYR A 129 -3.65 3.92 -4.91
C TYR A 129 -4.43 5.20 -4.68
N GLY A 130 -4.14 5.83 -3.57
CA GLY A 130 -4.67 7.14 -3.20
C GLY A 130 -4.60 7.41 -1.70
N LEU A 131 -5.23 8.50 -1.30
CA LEU A 131 -5.21 9.03 0.06
C LEU A 131 -6.59 9.61 0.40
N THR A 132 -6.87 9.83 1.68
CA THR A 132 -8.16 10.36 2.14
C THR A 132 -8.53 11.66 1.45
N GLU A 133 -7.55 12.52 1.19
CA GLU A 133 -7.67 13.80 0.50
C GLU A 133 -8.12 13.66 -0.96
N ALA A 134 -8.01 12.46 -1.54
CA ALA A 134 -8.48 12.11 -2.89
C ALA A 134 -9.69 11.15 -2.90
N SER A 135 -10.40 10.98 -1.78
CA SER A 135 -11.76 10.39 -1.64
C SER A 135 -11.97 8.86 -1.82
N PRO A 136 -11.06 7.92 -1.64
CA PRO A 136 -9.62 7.96 -1.55
C PRO A 136 -8.90 7.63 -2.86
N GLY A 137 -9.60 7.07 -3.89
CA GLY A 137 -8.95 6.52 -5.08
C GLY A 137 -8.50 7.60 -6.06
N MET A 138 -7.22 7.56 -6.41
CA MET A 138 -6.62 8.34 -7.50
C MET A 138 -6.41 7.47 -8.73
N THR A 139 -5.83 6.29 -8.55
CA THR A 139 -5.61 5.30 -9.62
C THR A 139 -6.09 3.93 -9.17
N HIS A 140 -6.46 3.09 -10.14
CA HIS A 140 -6.97 1.74 -9.88
C HIS A 140 -6.68 0.83 -11.08
N SER A 141 -6.14 -0.37 -10.84
CA SER A 141 -6.09 -1.41 -11.85
C SER A 141 -7.49 -2.01 -12.07
N ARG A 142 -7.81 -2.40 -13.31
CA ARG A 142 -9.11 -2.98 -13.64
C ARG A 142 -9.06 -4.50 -13.50
N ILE A 143 -10.20 -5.12 -13.22
CA ILE A 143 -10.28 -6.58 -13.06
C ILE A 143 -9.92 -7.35 -14.35
N ASP A 144 -10.13 -6.74 -15.49
CA ASP A 144 -9.82 -7.26 -16.82
C ASP A 144 -8.42 -6.90 -17.32
N ASP A 145 -7.68 -6.04 -16.60
CA ASP A 145 -6.27 -5.80 -16.90
C ASP A 145 -5.48 -7.13 -16.84
N PRO A 146 -4.43 -7.28 -17.66
CA PRO A 146 -3.51 -8.40 -17.54
C PRO A 146 -2.94 -8.54 -16.13
N ALA A 147 -2.66 -9.76 -15.70
CA ALA A 147 -2.10 -10.03 -14.37
C ALA A 147 -0.83 -9.21 -14.08
N GLU A 148 0.04 -9.07 -15.09
CA GLU A 148 1.26 -8.27 -15.02
C GLU A 148 0.98 -6.81 -14.63
N VAL A 149 -0.05 -6.20 -15.22
CA VAL A 149 -0.46 -4.81 -14.90
C VAL A 149 -1.03 -4.76 -13.48
N ARG A 150 -1.91 -5.70 -13.10
CA ARG A 150 -2.54 -5.72 -11.77
C ARG A 150 -1.54 -5.90 -10.62
N TYR A 151 -0.47 -6.68 -10.85
CA TYR A 151 0.54 -6.97 -9.83
C TYR A 151 1.62 -5.89 -9.72
N ASN A 152 2.03 -5.29 -10.83
CA ASN A 152 3.20 -4.39 -10.86
C ASN A 152 2.84 -2.90 -10.90
N THR A 153 1.55 -2.58 -11.06
CA THR A 153 1.09 -1.19 -11.12
C THR A 153 -0.08 -0.94 -10.17
N VAL A 154 -0.37 0.33 -9.94
CA VAL A 154 -1.60 0.76 -9.26
C VAL A 154 -2.67 1.20 -10.28
N GLY A 155 -2.51 0.76 -11.53
CA GLY A 155 -3.44 1.02 -12.62
C GLY A 155 -3.41 2.45 -13.14
N ARG A 156 -4.53 2.87 -13.70
CA ARG A 156 -4.72 4.13 -14.41
C ARG A 156 -5.62 5.07 -13.60
N ASP A 157 -5.70 6.32 -14.01
CA ASP A 157 -6.57 7.34 -13.43
C ASP A 157 -8.01 6.84 -13.27
N TYR A 158 -8.67 7.31 -12.24
CA TYR A 158 -10.13 7.28 -12.18
C TYR A 158 -10.71 8.14 -13.31
N GLU A 159 -11.82 7.71 -13.88
CA GLU A 159 -12.51 8.53 -14.88
C GLU A 159 -12.88 9.89 -14.28
N PHE A 160 -12.82 10.93 -15.12
CA PHE A 160 -13.09 12.32 -14.74
C PHE A 160 -12.11 12.89 -13.70
N THR A 161 -10.91 12.30 -13.60
CA THR A 161 -9.78 12.84 -12.85
C THR A 161 -8.56 12.97 -13.75
N GLU A 162 -7.59 13.73 -13.30
CA GLU A 162 -6.30 13.88 -13.96
C GLU A 162 -5.20 13.60 -12.93
N VAL A 163 -4.36 12.62 -13.22
CA VAL A 163 -3.18 12.32 -12.42
C VAL A 163 -1.93 12.66 -13.20
N ARG A 164 -1.05 13.46 -12.61
CA ARG A 164 0.25 13.83 -13.16
C ARG A 164 1.38 13.33 -12.27
N VAL A 165 2.51 13.10 -12.90
CA VAL A 165 3.79 12.88 -12.21
C VAL A 165 4.60 14.16 -12.40
N ILE A 166 4.87 14.88 -11.32
CA ILE A 166 5.47 16.22 -11.33
C ILE A 166 6.84 16.16 -10.64
N ASP A 167 7.84 16.77 -11.25
CA ASP A 167 9.14 16.96 -10.61
C ASP A 167 8.98 17.90 -9.40
N PRO A 168 9.27 17.45 -8.17
CA PRO A 168 9.05 18.25 -6.98
C PRO A 168 10.00 19.46 -6.86
N GLU A 169 11.08 19.53 -7.65
CA GLU A 169 12.03 20.66 -7.64
C GLU A 169 11.64 21.74 -8.66
N THR A 170 11.23 21.32 -9.86
CA THR A 170 10.92 22.26 -10.96
C THR A 170 9.44 22.57 -11.08
N GLY A 171 8.55 21.71 -10.58
CA GLY A 171 7.10 21.81 -10.76
C GLY A 171 6.62 21.43 -12.16
N GLU A 172 7.50 20.92 -13.02
CA GLU A 172 7.16 20.48 -14.37
C GLU A 172 6.70 19.03 -14.41
N GLU A 173 5.85 18.69 -15.39
CA GLU A 173 5.40 17.29 -15.58
C GLU A 173 6.56 16.44 -16.10
N CYS A 174 6.81 15.30 -15.42
CA CYS A 174 7.86 14.38 -15.78
C CYS A 174 7.52 13.60 -17.06
N PRO A 175 8.51 13.34 -17.93
CA PRO A 175 8.35 12.40 -19.04
C PRO A 175 7.94 11.00 -18.56
N VAL A 176 7.33 10.22 -19.46
CA VAL A 176 7.03 8.80 -19.22
C VAL A 176 8.28 8.04 -18.75
N GLY A 177 8.13 7.23 -17.73
CA GLY A 177 9.23 6.47 -17.12
C GLY A 177 10.11 7.26 -16.15
N VAL A 178 9.92 8.57 -16.03
CA VAL A 178 10.66 9.42 -15.08
C VAL A 178 9.86 9.55 -13.78
N GLN A 179 10.55 9.40 -12.64
CA GLN A 179 9.96 9.50 -11.32
C GLN A 179 9.69 10.96 -10.93
N GLY A 180 8.54 11.20 -10.33
CA GLY A 180 8.17 12.46 -9.72
C GLY A 180 7.06 12.29 -8.69
N GLU A 181 6.56 13.38 -8.13
CA GLU A 181 5.42 13.37 -7.21
C GLU A 181 4.11 13.09 -7.94
N MET A 182 3.30 12.21 -7.36
CA MET A 182 1.95 11.92 -7.85
C MET A 182 0.99 13.04 -7.42
N CYS A 183 0.45 13.78 -8.39
CA CYS A 183 -0.51 14.86 -8.16
C CYS A 183 -1.84 14.55 -8.81
N ASN A 184 -2.95 14.91 -8.16
CA ASN A 184 -4.31 14.58 -8.60
C ASN A 184 -5.21 15.80 -8.65
N ARG A 185 -6.01 15.92 -9.70
CA ARG A 185 -7.07 16.91 -9.83
C ARG A 185 -8.34 16.27 -10.36
N GLY A 186 -9.48 16.61 -9.77
CA GLY A 186 -10.78 16.14 -10.26
C GLY A 186 -11.86 16.16 -9.19
N TYR A 187 -12.97 15.49 -9.50
CA TYR A 187 -14.12 15.39 -8.58
C TYR A 187 -13.75 14.78 -7.22
N ASN A 188 -12.69 13.97 -7.18
CA ASN A 188 -12.24 13.25 -6.00
C ASN A 188 -11.36 14.08 -5.06
N THR A 189 -10.82 15.21 -5.52
CA THR A 189 -10.01 16.11 -4.69
C THR A 189 -10.85 16.70 -3.56
N MET A 190 -10.35 16.68 -2.33
CA MET A 190 -11.01 17.25 -1.16
C MET A 190 -11.23 18.77 -1.29
N LYS A 191 -12.19 19.29 -0.50
CA LYS A 191 -12.36 20.75 -0.36
C LYS A 191 -11.25 21.42 0.46
N GLY A 192 -10.52 20.65 1.23
CA GLY A 192 -9.45 21.11 2.12
C GLY A 192 -9.55 20.53 3.51
N TYR A 193 -8.58 20.84 4.35
CA TYR A 193 -8.57 20.48 5.77
C TYR A 193 -9.54 21.35 6.57
N TYR A 194 -10.25 20.73 7.50
CA TYR A 194 -11.25 21.44 8.32
C TYR A 194 -10.59 22.51 9.18
N ASN A 195 -11.08 23.75 9.06
CA ASN A 195 -10.55 24.92 9.76
C ASN A 195 -9.01 25.13 9.64
N ASN A 196 -8.40 24.61 8.58
CA ASN A 196 -6.96 24.76 8.33
C ASN A 196 -6.67 25.14 6.85
N PRO A 197 -6.98 26.38 6.45
CA PRO A 197 -6.73 26.83 5.07
C PRO A 197 -5.24 26.90 4.74
N ALA A 198 -4.36 27.15 5.69
CA ALA A 198 -2.92 27.16 5.45
C ALA A 198 -2.40 25.78 5.03
N ALA A 199 -2.70 24.73 5.78
CA ALA A 199 -2.34 23.38 5.39
C ALA A 199 -3.02 22.92 4.09
N THR A 200 -4.21 23.46 3.78
CA THR A 200 -4.88 23.19 2.50
C THR A 200 -4.08 23.78 1.34
N ALA A 201 -3.62 25.03 1.47
CA ALA A 201 -2.83 25.71 0.44
C ALA A 201 -1.42 25.09 0.25
N GLU A 202 -0.91 24.36 1.25
CA GLU A 202 0.36 23.62 1.13
C GLU A 202 0.23 22.37 0.25
N VAL A 203 -0.97 21.80 0.13
CA VAL A 203 -1.17 20.52 -0.56
C VAL A 203 -2.05 20.62 -1.80
N ILE A 204 -2.82 21.70 -1.99
CA ILE A 204 -3.59 21.96 -3.21
C ILE A 204 -3.01 23.22 -3.84
N ASP A 205 -2.43 23.07 -5.01
CA ASP A 205 -1.81 24.17 -5.74
C ASP A 205 -2.84 25.12 -6.39
N LYS A 206 -2.35 26.20 -7.03
CA LYS A 206 -3.16 27.21 -7.71
C LYS A 206 -3.97 26.65 -8.90
N ASP A 207 -3.52 25.54 -9.49
CA ASP A 207 -4.14 24.89 -10.64
C ASP A 207 -5.12 23.78 -10.21
N GLY A 208 -5.28 23.60 -8.88
CA GLY A 208 -6.19 22.66 -8.25
C GLY A 208 -5.66 21.22 -8.14
N PHE A 209 -4.36 21.00 -8.35
CA PHE A 209 -3.75 19.71 -8.14
C PHE A 209 -3.46 19.49 -6.64
N LEU A 210 -3.89 18.34 -6.15
CA LEU A 210 -3.54 17.81 -4.83
C LEU A 210 -2.18 17.11 -4.91
N HIS A 211 -1.20 17.61 -4.20
CA HIS A 211 0.12 17.03 -4.02
C HIS A 211 0.05 15.91 -2.97
N SER A 212 0.34 14.67 -3.39
CA SER A 212 0.16 13.51 -2.51
C SER A 212 1.32 13.29 -1.53
N GLY A 213 2.50 13.82 -1.83
CA GLY A 213 3.75 13.50 -1.15
C GLY A 213 4.30 12.12 -1.47
N ASP A 214 3.64 11.36 -2.36
CA ASP A 214 4.08 10.04 -2.80
C ASP A 214 4.75 10.14 -4.17
N LEU A 215 5.83 9.38 -4.37
CA LEU A 215 6.57 9.32 -5.62
C LEU A 215 6.08 8.17 -6.48
N GLY A 216 6.02 8.40 -7.79
CA GLY A 216 5.62 7.39 -8.75
C GLY A 216 6.19 7.64 -10.13
N VAL A 217 5.97 6.69 -11.00
CA VAL A 217 6.26 6.77 -12.44
C VAL A 217 5.03 6.39 -13.24
N LYS A 218 4.84 7.02 -14.39
CA LYS A 218 3.81 6.69 -15.37
C LYS A 218 4.47 5.91 -16.51
N ASP A 219 3.88 4.80 -16.92
CA ASP A 219 4.34 4.03 -18.07
C ASP A 219 3.72 4.53 -19.39
N GLU A 220 4.17 3.98 -20.51
CA GLU A 220 3.68 4.30 -21.86
C GLU A 220 2.23 3.91 -22.11
N HIS A 221 1.64 3.05 -21.26
CA HIS A 221 0.25 2.61 -21.31
C HIS A 221 -0.66 3.41 -20.37
N GLY A 222 -0.09 4.40 -19.66
CA GLY A 222 -0.81 5.24 -18.71
C GLY A 222 -1.03 4.61 -17.34
N ASN A 223 -0.37 3.49 -17.03
CA ASN A 223 -0.40 2.93 -15.68
C ASN A 223 0.66 3.58 -14.80
N TYR A 224 0.38 3.64 -13.51
CA TYR A 224 1.27 4.20 -12.51
C TYR A 224 1.87 3.11 -11.61
N ARG A 225 3.10 3.34 -11.21
CA ARG A 225 3.77 2.55 -10.18
C ARG A 225 4.28 3.48 -9.11
N ILE A 226 3.87 3.27 -7.86
CA ILE A 226 4.39 4.05 -6.74
C ILE A 226 5.80 3.58 -6.43
N THR A 227 6.73 4.49 -6.30
CA THR A 227 8.16 4.20 -6.08
C THR A 227 8.63 4.58 -4.69
N GLY A 228 7.85 5.38 -3.97
CA GLY A 228 8.20 5.77 -2.60
C GLY A 228 7.33 6.88 -2.06
N ARG A 229 7.80 7.48 -1.00
CA ARG A 229 7.20 8.65 -0.36
C ARG A 229 8.28 9.69 -0.12
N ILE A 230 8.04 10.95 -0.44
CA ILE A 230 9.02 12.04 -0.28
C ILE A 230 9.54 12.10 1.17
N LYS A 231 8.63 12.00 2.15
CA LYS A 231 8.96 12.07 3.59
C LYS A 231 9.66 10.80 4.13
N ASP A 232 9.57 9.69 3.44
CA ASP A 232 10.19 8.42 3.86
C ASP A 232 11.54 8.20 3.16
N MET A 233 11.91 9.04 2.21
CA MET A 233 13.19 8.98 1.48
C MET A 233 14.34 9.12 2.48
N ILE A 234 15.31 8.22 2.37
CA ILE A 234 16.53 8.23 3.18
C ILE A 234 17.59 9.03 2.45
N ILE A 235 18.10 10.08 3.07
CA ILE A 235 19.16 10.92 2.51
C ILE A 235 20.49 10.51 3.14
N ARG A 236 21.21 9.62 2.47
CA ARG A 236 22.47 9.09 2.95
C ARG A 236 23.66 9.77 2.28
N GLY A 237 24.26 10.74 2.97
CA GLY A 237 25.45 11.43 2.44
C GLY A 237 25.19 12.17 1.12
N GLY A 238 23.97 12.67 0.92
CA GLY A 238 23.52 13.36 -0.30
C GLY A 238 22.90 12.43 -1.37
N GLU A 239 22.92 11.11 -1.15
CA GLU A 239 22.28 10.14 -2.05
C GLU A 239 20.87 9.82 -1.58
N ASN A 240 19.91 9.92 -2.48
CA ASN A 240 18.50 9.60 -2.21
C ASN A 240 18.26 8.09 -2.33
N ILE A 241 17.79 7.49 -1.26
CA ILE A 241 17.45 6.06 -1.21
C ILE A 241 15.96 5.93 -0.92
N TYR A 242 15.28 5.21 -1.78
CA TYR A 242 13.84 4.98 -1.64
C TYR A 242 13.60 3.65 -0.91
N PRO A 243 13.02 3.66 0.29
CA PRO A 243 12.79 2.45 1.10
C PRO A 243 12.07 1.34 0.33
N ARG A 244 11.10 1.69 -0.48
CA ARG A 244 10.28 0.74 -1.24
C ARG A 244 11.10 -0.13 -2.18
N GLU A 245 12.09 0.43 -2.88
CA GLU A 245 12.98 -0.33 -3.76
C GLU A 245 13.69 -1.45 -3.00
N LEU A 246 14.13 -1.14 -1.79
CA LEU A 246 14.83 -2.10 -0.94
C LEU A 246 13.87 -3.12 -0.31
N GLU A 247 12.67 -2.71 0.05
CA GLU A 247 11.63 -3.60 0.56
C GLU A 247 11.24 -4.63 -0.49
N GLU A 248 10.94 -4.19 -1.72
CA GLU A 248 10.64 -5.08 -2.84
C GLU A 248 11.80 -6.05 -3.11
N PHE A 249 13.04 -5.56 -3.11
CA PHE A 249 14.21 -6.40 -3.32
C PHE A 249 14.41 -7.44 -2.21
N LEU A 250 14.34 -7.02 -0.95
CA LEU A 250 14.55 -7.90 0.20
C LEU A 250 13.41 -8.91 0.41
N TYR A 251 12.23 -8.62 -0.09
CA TYR A 251 11.08 -9.54 -0.04
C TYR A 251 11.33 -10.84 -0.81
N HIS A 252 12.25 -10.82 -1.81
CA HIS A 252 12.66 -12.01 -2.55
C HIS A 252 13.68 -12.88 -1.80
N LEU A 253 14.20 -12.45 -0.66
CA LEU A 253 15.11 -13.27 0.13
C LEU A 253 14.33 -14.38 0.83
N LYS A 254 14.67 -15.63 0.48
CA LYS A 254 14.01 -16.82 1.04
C LYS A 254 14.04 -16.81 2.57
N GLY A 255 12.89 -16.91 3.18
CA GLY A 255 12.72 -16.90 4.65
C GLY A 255 12.21 -15.56 5.19
N VAL A 256 12.22 -14.50 4.40
CA VAL A 256 11.59 -13.21 4.74
C VAL A 256 10.07 -13.34 4.58
N LYS A 257 9.35 -13.05 5.65
CA LYS A 257 7.88 -12.98 5.67
C LYS A 257 7.38 -11.57 5.36
N ASP A 258 8.06 -10.56 5.92
CA ASP A 258 7.80 -9.15 5.67
C ASP A 258 9.07 -8.33 5.95
N VAL A 259 9.20 -7.18 5.30
CA VAL A 259 10.34 -6.27 5.47
C VAL A 259 9.90 -4.82 5.34
N GLN A 260 10.42 -4.00 6.24
CA GLN A 260 10.27 -2.55 6.21
C GLN A 260 11.64 -1.90 6.27
N VAL A 261 11.81 -0.83 5.50
CA VAL A 261 13.06 -0.06 5.46
C VAL A 261 12.78 1.36 5.92
N ALA A 262 13.63 1.87 6.81
CA ALA A 262 13.52 3.22 7.35
C ALA A 262 14.89 3.84 7.62
N ALA A 263 14.93 5.17 7.69
CA ALA A 263 16.12 5.91 8.09
C ALA A 263 16.49 5.63 9.55
N VAL A 264 17.77 5.40 9.79
CA VAL A 264 18.37 5.41 11.13
C VAL A 264 19.36 6.57 11.16
N PRO A 265 19.34 7.46 12.16
CA PRO A 265 20.27 8.59 12.25
C PRO A 265 21.74 8.14 12.19
N SER A 266 22.57 8.91 11.49
CA SER A 266 24.01 8.67 11.37
C SER A 266 24.78 9.97 11.55
N LYS A 267 25.83 9.95 12.37
CA LYS A 267 26.72 11.10 12.54
C LYS A 267 27.52 11.41 11.28
N LYS A 268 27.85 10.37 10.51
CA LYS A 268 28.72 10.48 9.34
C LYS A 268 27.95 10.88 8.08
N TYR A 269 26.77 10.32 7.87
CA TYR A 269 26.03 10.47 6.62
C TYR A 269 24.68 11.16 6.79
N GLY A 270 24.33 11.66 7.99
CA GLY A 270 23.02 12.16 8.34
C GLY A 270 22.06 11.03 8.62
N GLU A 271 21.89 10.14 7.66
CA GLU A 271 21.04 8.96 7.76
C GLU A 271 21.74 7.71 7.22
N GLU A 272 21.37 6.55 7.73
CA GLU A 272 21.72 5.21 7.27
C GLU A 272 20.50 4.36 7.06
N VAL A 273 20.64 3.34 6.22
CA VAL A 273 19.56 2.41 5.91
C VAL A 273 19.42 1.38 7.02
N GLY A 274 18.24 1.31 7.64
CA GLY A 274 17.82 0.25 8.56
C GLY A 274 16.77 -0.65 7.91
N ALA A 275 17.00 -1.96 7.89
CA ALA A 275 16.03 -2.95 7.46
C ALA A 275 15.44 -3.68 8.68
N PHE A 276 14.13 -3.67 8.80
CA PHE A 276 13.36 -4.34 9.85
C PHE A 276 12.67 -5.55 9.22
N ILE A 277 13.07 -6.75 9.60
CA ILE A 277 12.69 -7.99 8.91
C ILE A 277 11.91 -8.90 9.85
N ILE A 278 10.75 -9.36 9.41
CA ILE A 278 10.00 -10.44 10.01
C ILE A 278 10.29 -11.72 9.23
N LEU A 279 10.69 -12.77 9.90
CA LEU A 279 10.96 -14.08 9.29
C LEU A 279 9.74 -14.99 9.36
N HIS A 280 9.67 -15.97 8.47
CA HIS A 280 8.73 -17.09 8.60
C HIS A 280 9.06 -17.91 9.85
N GLU A 281 8.04 -18.55 10.42
CA GLU A 281 8.20 -19.42 11.60
C GLU A 281 9.22 -20.53 11.33
N GLY A 282 10.12 -20.76 12.30
CA GLY A 282 11.18 -21.76 12.20
C GLY A 282 12.38 -21.35 11.34
N VAL A 283 12.38 -20.16 10.72
CA VAL A 283 13.52 -19.65 9.96
C VAL A 283 14.45 -18.87 10.88
N THR A 284 15.75 -19.16 10.80
CA THR A 284 16.83 -18.34 11.40
C THR A 284 17.64 -17.70 10.30
N MET A 285 18.00 -16.43 10.47
CA MET A 285 18.77 -15.65 9.51
C MET A 285 19.72 -14.72 10.26
N THR A 286 20.89 -14.47 9.68
CA THR A 286 21.88 -13.52 10.22
C THR A 286 21.94 -12.26 9.34
N GLU A 287 22.46 -11.17 9.91
CA GLU A 287 22.68 -9.94 9.16
C GLU A 287 23.57 -10.17 7.93
N ASP A 288 24.60 -11.05 8.04
CA ASP A 288 25.51 -11.33 6.93
C ASP A 288 24.78 -11.97 5.75
N ILE A 289 23.82 -12.88 5.99
CA ILE A 289 23.00 -13.48 4.92
C ILE A 289 22.24 -12.38 4.17
N VAL A 290 21.65 -11.41 4.87
CA VAL A 290 20.92 -10.30 4.24
C VAL A 290 21.87 -9.39 3.45
N LYS A 291 23.02 -9.04 4.04
CA LYS A 291 24.03 -8.20 3.39
C LYS A 291 24.64 -8.90 2.17
N ASP A 292 24.92 -10.20 2.26
CA ASP A 292 25.44 -11.00 1.13
C ASP A 292 24.42 -11.11 0.00
N PHE A 293 23.15 -11.24 0.31
CA PHE A 293 22.06 -11.21 -0.69
C PHE A 293 22.05 -9.89 -1.46
N CYS A 294 22.36 -8.77 -0.80
CA CYS A 294 22.42 -7.44 -1.42
C CYS A 294 23.69 -7.22 -2.27
N ARG A 295 24.82 -7.80 -1.88
CA ARG A 295 26.13 -7.54 -2.53
C ARG A 295 26.11 -7.89 -4.02
N GLY A 296 26.55 -6.94 -4.85
CA GLY A 296 26.62 -7.11 -6.30
C GLY A 296 25.26 -7.06 -7.04
N LYS A 297 24.14 -6.97 -6.31
CA LYS A 297 22.80 -6.91 -6.92
C LYS A 297 22.16 -5.53 -6.79
N ILE A 298 22.51 -4.77 -5.74
CA ILE A 298 22.11 -3.38 -5.56
C ILE A 298 23.32 -2.49 -5.33
N ALA A 299 23.14 -1.18 -5.53
CA ALA A 299 24.20 -0.21 -5.30
C ALA A 299 24.69 -0.25 -3.84
N ARG A 300 26.01 -0.11 -3.65
CA ARG A 300 26.65 -0.27 -2.32
C ARG A 300 26.07 0.65 -1.25
N HIS A 301 25.72 1.88 -1.59
CA HIS A 301 25.12 2.85 -0.66
C HIS A 301 23.70 2.46 -0.21
N LYS A 302 23.00 1.61 -0.97
CA LYS A 302 21.65 1.11 -0.68
C LYS A 302 21.65 -0.12 0.24
N ILE A 303 22.81 -0.81 0.42
CA ILE A 303 22.88 -1.99 1.29
C ILE A 303 22.57 -1.57 2.73
N PRO A 304 21.59 -2.19 3.41
CA PRO A 304 21.26 -1.83 4.78
C PRO A 304 22.47 -1.94 5.71
N LYS A 305 22.73 -0.85 6.42
CA LYS A 305 23.78 -0.80 7.45
C LYS A 305 23.35 -1.58 8.69
N TYR A 306 22.09 -1.37 9.08
CA TYR A 306 21.49 -2.01 10.25
C TYR A 306 20.40 -2.96 9.79
N ILE A 307 20.40 -4.17 10.36
CA ILE A 307 19.41 -5.20 10.11
C ILE A 307 18.83 -5.62 11.44
N PHE A 308 17.53 -5.46 11.58
CA PHE A 308 16.79 -5.79 12.78
C PHE A 308 15.80 -6.91 12.48
N PHE A 309 15.93 -8.04 13.17
CA PHE A 309 14.90 -9.08 13.15
C PHE A 309 13.87 -8.76 14.22
N VAL A 310 12.62 -8.64 13.84
CA VAL A 310 11.52 -8.21 14.71
C VAL A 310 10.32 -9.15 14.54
N ASP A 311 9.50 -9.26 15.58
CA ASP A 311 8.30 -10.10 15.54
C ASP A 311 7.10 -9.34 14.98
N THR A 312 7.05 -8.01 15.19
CA THR A 312 5.93 -7.14 14.79
C THR A 312 6.42 -5.73 14.48
N TYR A 313 5.61 -5.00 13.70
CA TYR A 313 5.80 -3.56 13.48
C TYR A 313 4.81 -2.73 14.30
N PRO A 314 5.15 -1.46 14.61
CA PRO A 314 4.15 -0.49 15.07
C PRO A 314 3.06 -0.31 14.01
N MET A 315 1.79 -0.49 14.38
CA MET A 315 0.66 -0.37 13.45
C MET A 315 -0.36 0.67 13.91
N THR A 316 -1.11 1.21 12.95
CA THR A 316 -2.32 1.99 13.21
C THR A 316 -3.49 1.07 13.56
N GLY A 317 -4.59 1.64 14.09
CA GLY A 317 -5.83 0.87 14.31
C GLY A 317 -6.47 0.31 13.03
N SER A 318 -6.06 0.79 11.84
CA SER A 318 -6.48 0.27 10.54
C SER A 318 -5.55 -0.80 9.96
N GLY A 319 -4.53 -1.26 10.70
CA GLY A 319 -3.58 -2.29 10.27
C GLY A 319 -2.45 -1.78 9.36
N LYS A 320 -2.26 -0.45 9.21
CA LYS A 320 -1.15 0.13 8.46
C LYS A 320 0.10 0.26 9.32
N ILE A 321 1.25 -0.04 8.75
CA ILE A 321 2.55 0.12 9.41
C ILE A 321 2.88 1.60 9.59
N GLN A 322 3.28 1.97 10.81
CA GLN A 322 3.69 3.33 11.17
C GLN A 322 5.20 3.48 10.94
N LYS A 323 5.63 3.66 9.68
CA LYS A 323 7.06 3.75 9.32
C LYS A 323 7.83 4.79 10.14
N PHE A 324 7.23 5.93 10.45
CA PHE A 324 7.88 6.97 11.24
C PHE A 324 8.33 6.50 12.65
N LYS A 325 7.69 5.45 13.19
CA LYS A 325 8.08 4.85 14.47
C LYS A 325 9.22 3.84 14.34
N LEU A 326 9.55 3.38 13.14
CA LEU A 326 10.65 2.45 12.93
C LEU A 326 12.00 3.08 13.22
N LYS A 327 12.13 4.40 12.99
CA LYS A 327 13.33 5.16 13.39
C LYS A 327 13.59 5.03 14.87
N ASP A 328 12.59 5.27 15.71
CA ASP A 328 12.71 5.20 17.17
C ASP A 328 12.94 3.75 17.63
N LEU A 329 12.26 2.80 16.99
CA LEU A 329 12.47 1.36 17.23
C LEU A 329 13.92 0.97 16.93
N GLY A 330 14.46 1.38 15.79
CA GLY A 330 15.84 1.11 15.40
C GLY A 330 16.85 1.69 16.39
N LEU A 331 16.66 2.93 16.84
CA LEU A 331 17.51 3.55 17.86
C LEU A 331 17.47 2.78 19.17
N LYS A 332 16.28 2.32 19.60
CA LYS A 332 16.12 1.50 20.81
C LYS A 332 16.86 0.17 20.67
N LEU A 333 16.66 -0.55 19.56
CA LEU A 333 17.31 -1.84 19.32
C LEU A 333 18.84 -1.73 19.26
N LEU A 334 19.38 -0.64 18.69
CA LEU A 334 20.82 -0.36 18.71
C LEU A 334 21.31 -0.09 20.14
N ALA A 335 20.59 0.71 20.91
CA ALA A 335 20.94 1.00 22.30
C ALA A 335 20.94 -0.27 23.17
N ASP A 336 19.95 -1.16 22.99
CA ASP A 336 19.85 -2.45 23.69
C ASP A 336 21.06 -3.37 23.36
N GLN A 337 21.64 -3.22 22.16
CA GLN A 337 22.86 -3.92 21.71
C GLN A 337 24.17 -3.20 22.11
N GLY A 338 24.08 -2.04 22.77
CA GLY A 338 25.25 -1.21 23.10
C GLY A 338 25.89 -0.53 21.88
N ILE A 339 25.18 -0.44 20.77
CA ILE A 339 25.67 0.16 19.52
C ILE A 339 25.22 1.62 19.46
N THR A 340 26.19 2.53 19.33
CA THR A 340 25.89 3.94 19.04
C THR A 340 25.81 4.12 17.53
N PRO A 341 24.76 4.77 16.99
CA PRO A 341 24.70 5.09 15.55
C PRO A 341 25.89 5.93 15.12
N VAL A 342 26.63 5.46 14.11
CA VAL A 342 27.90 6.08 13.64
C VAL A 342 27.63 6.97 12.45
#